data_29f09467459c30b307cc33fdf13ae6f6
#
_entry.id   29f09467459c30b307cc33fdf13ae6f6
#
_cell.length_a   1.000
_cell.length_b   1.000
_cell.length_c   1.000
_cell.angle_alpha   90.00
_cell.angle_beta   90.00
_cell.angle_gamma   90.00
#
_symmetry.space_group_name_H-M   'P 1'
#
loop_
_entity.id
_entity.type
_entity.pdbx_description
1 polymer ?
#
loop_
_entity_poly.entity_id
_entity_poly.type
_entity_poly.pdbx_seq_one_letter_code
_entity_poly.pdbx_strand_id
1 'polypeptide(L)'
;MLELLRLAAEHQCRLVVFPELALTTFFPRWWMADQREIDSFFEWEMPGEATAPLFEEAQRLGIGFYLGLAEIEQRGNEVRRFNSSILVDATGRLVGKYRKIHLPGHHEHEPWRAFQQLEKRYFDVGDLGWGVWETLGCKLGMCICNDRRWPETYRIMGLQDVEMVLLGYNTPRHNPPAPDHDALSDFHNRLSMQGGAYANATWVVGVAKAGIEEGSELIGGSCIIAPTGQIVAQAMTLGDELVVAPMQSRLGKEL
;
A
#
# COMPACT_ATOMS: atom_id res chain seq x y z
N MET A 1 -3.22 7.57 -12.22
CA MET A 1 -3.28 8.22 -10.89
C MET A 1 -3.87 9.62 -10.94
N LEU A 2 -3.40 10.54 -11.80
CA LEU A 2 -3.94 11.91 -11.87
C LEU A 2 -5.46 11.97 -12.13
N GLU A 3 -5.96 11.14 -13.05
CA GLU A 3 -7.39 11.06 -13.35
C GLU A 3 -8.21 10.60 -12.14
N LEU A 4 -7.73 9.56 -11.42
CA LEU A 4 -8.38 9.08 -10.20
C LEU A 4 -8.35 10.12 -9.06
N LEU A 5 -7.25 10.89 -8.96
CA LEU A 5 -7.16 11.98 -7.99
C LEU A 5 -8.19 13.10 -8.29
N ARG A 6 -8.34 13.45 -9.56
CA ARG A 6 -9.36 14.44 -10.02
C ARG A 6 -10.79 13.94 -9.75
N LEU A 7 -11.04 12.68 -10.09
CA LEU A 7 -12.33 12.05 -9.83
C LEU A 7 -12.64 12.00 -8.33
N ALA A 8 -11.65 11.71 -7.49
CA ALA A 8 -11.81 11.75 -6.03
C ALA A 8 -12.15 13.15 -5.53
N ALA A 9 -11.57 14.21 -6.13
CA ALA A 9 -11.92 15.61 -5.81
C ALA A 9 -13.37 15.94 -6.14
N GLU A 10 -13.89 15.46 -7.29
CA GLU A 10 -15.30 15.61 -7.67
C GLU A 10 -16.23 14.97 -6.64
N HIS A 11 -15.81 13.87 -6.02
CA HIS A 11 -16.50 13.19 -4.92
C HIS A 11 -16.20 13.78 -3.54
N GLN A 12 -15.54 14.93 -3.47
CA GLN A 12 -15.19 15.63 -2.21
C GLN A 12 -14.32 14.79 -1.26
N CYS A 13 -13.55 13.83 -1.79
CA CYS A 13 -12.61 13.08 -1.00
C CYS A 13 -11.48 13.98 -0.48
N ARG A 14 -11.03 13.72 0.74
CA ARG A 14 -9.92 14.45 1.38
C ARG A 14 -8.60 13.67 1.35
N LEU A 15 -8.68 12.36 1.13
CA LEU A 15 -7.55 11.45 1.08
C LEU A 15 -7.78 10.40 0.00
N VAL A 16 -6.76 10.14 -0.80
CA VAL A 16 -6.72 9.04 -1.79
C VAL A 16 -5.64 8.04 -1.39
N VAL A 17 -5.95 6.75 -1.47
CA VAL A 17 -5.00 5.67 -1.21
C VAL A 17 -4.72 4.94 -2.51
N PHE A 18 -3.45 4.88 -2.92
CA PHE A 18 -2.97 4.12 -4.06
C PHE A 18 -2.39 2.76 -3.61
N PRO A 19 -2.26 1.76 -4.50
CA PRO A 19 -1.75 0.45 -4.11
C PRO A 19 -0.25 0.43 -3.80
N GLU A 20 0.24 -0.73 -3.34
CA GLU A 20 1.67 -1.05 -3.22
C GLU A 20 2.36 -0.95 -4.58
N LEU A 21 3.58 -0.41 -4.64
CA LEU A 21 4.39 -0.27 -5.87
C LEU A 21 3.57 0.32 -7.02
N ALA A 22 2.83 1.41 -6.75
CA ALA A 22 1.89 2.01 -7.70
C ALA A 22 2.58 2.67 -8.91
N LEU A 23 3.89 2.96 -8.81
CA LEU A 23 4.68 3.60 -9.87
C LEU A 23 5.27 2.60 -10.86
N THR A 24 5.28 1.31 -10.52
CA THR A 24 5.90 0.25 -11.32
C THR A 24 4.99 -0.96 -11.44
N THR A 25 5.32 -1.93 -12.29
CA THR A 25 4.78 -3.29 -12.16
C THR A 25 5.32 -3.95 -10.89
N PHE A 26 4.77 -5.10 -10.50
CA PHE A 26 5.34 -5.88 -9.40
C PHE A 26 6.59 -6.64 -9.90
N PHE A 27 7.67 -5.90 -10.17
CA PHE A 27 8.94 -6.44 -10.68
C PHE A 27 9.56 -7.56 -9.81
N PRO A 28 9.29 -7.70 -8.48
CA PRO A 28 9.81 -8.82 -7.69
C PRO A 28 9.33 -10.21 -8.14
N ARG A 29 8.46 -10.31 -9.14
CA ARG A 29 8.11 -11.60 -9.77
C ARG A 29 9.17 -12.10 -10.74
N TRP A 30 10.08 -11.24 -11.19
CA TRP A 30 11.10 -11.53 -12.18
C TRP A 30 12.49 -11.60 -11.56
N TRP A 31 13.28 -12.59 -11.98
CA TRP A 31 14.69 -12.61 -11.65
C TRP A 31 15.47 -11.70 -12.60
N MET A 32 16.11 -10.68 -12.04
CA MET A 32 17.01 -9.78 -12.75
C MET A 32 18.43 -9.91 -12.20
N ALA A 33 19.44 -9.89 -13.08
CA ALA A 33 20.86 -10.00 -12.71
C ALA A 33 21.58 -8.63 -12.80
N ASP A 34 21.13 -7.74 -13.67
CA ASP A 34 21.73 -6.40 -13.83
C ASP A 34 21.22 -5.45 -12.76
N GLN A 35 22.13 -4.95 -11.94
CA GLN A 35 21.81 -4.01 -10.86
C GLN A 35 21.24 -2.68 -11.38
N ARG A 36 21.65 -2.22 -12.57
CA ARG A 36 21.12 -0.98 -13.17
C ARG A 36 19.66 -1.15 -13.60
N GLU A 37 19.34 -2.32 -14.15
CA GLU A 37 17.95 -2.69 -14.48
C GLU A 37 17.11 -2.70 -13.21
N ILE A 38 17.59 -3.34 -12.14
CA ILE A 38 16.90 -3.38 -10.84
C ILE A 38 16.69 -1.96 -10.32
N ASP A 39 17.71 -1.12 -10.31
CA ASP A 39 17.66 0.22 -9.74
C ASP A 39 16.74 1.17 -10.54
N SER A 40 16.44 0.85 -11.80
CA SER A 40 15.52 1.65 -12.63
C SER A 40 14.05 1.60 -12.15
N PHE A 41 13.70 0.65 -11.28
CA PHE A 41 12.37 0.57 -10.65
C PHE A 41 12.24 1.41 -9.39
N PHE A 42 13.34 1.99 -8.89
CA PHE A 42 13.39 2.65 -7.60
C PHE A 42 13.46 4.16 -7.72
N GLU A 43 12.79 4.84 -6.79
CA GLU A 43 12.81 6.29 -6.66
C GLU A 43 13.87 6.72 -5.62
N TRP A 44 14.75 7.66 -6.01
CA TRP A 44 15.76 8.23 -5.12
C TRP A 44 15.20 9.33 -4.22
N GLU A 45 14.17 10.03 -4.72
CA GLU A 45 13.55 11.15 -4.02
C GLU A 45 12.03 11.21 -4.29
N MET A 46 11.28 11.77 -3.36
CA MET A 46 9.85 12.01 -3.52
C MET A 46 9.49 13.42 -3.04
N PRO A 47 8.90 14.27 -3.90
CA PRO A 47 8.67 14.00 -5.32
C PRO A 47 9.97 14.02 -6.14
N GLY A 48 10.10 13.10 -7.11
CA GLY A 48 11.04 13.16 -8.22
C GLY A 48 10.40 13.80 -9.45
N GLU A 49 11.14 13.94 -10.54
CA GLU A 49 10.67 14.58 -11.78
C GLU A 49 9.37 13.94 -12.32
N ALA A 50 9.30 12.60 -12.36
CA ALA A 50 8.14 11.87 -12.86
C ALA A 50 6.93 11.93 -11.93
N THR A 51 7.14 12.16 -10.63
CA THR A 51 6.07 12.13 -9.61
C THR A 51 5.62 13.52 -9.16
N ALA A 52 6.41 14.58 -9.43
CA ALA A 52 6.06 15.96 -9.11
C ALA A 52 4.65 16.37 -9.58
N PRO A 53 4.17 15.99 -10.79
CA PRO A 53 2.82 16.33 -11.23
C PRO A 53 1.71 15.80 -10.32
N LEU A 54 1.91 14.64 -9.64
CA LEU A 54 0.93 14.10 -8.70
C LEU A 54 0.85 14.97 -7.43
N PHE A 55 1.99 15.44 -6.93
CA PHE A 55 2.07 16.30 -5.74
C PHE A 55 1.46 17.69 -6.02
N GLU A 56 1.80 18.27 -7.17
CA GLU A 56 1.24 19.56 -7.61
C GLU A 56 -0.27 19.50 -7.76
N GLU A 57 -0.79 18.44 -8.37
CA GLU A 57 -2.22 18.25 -8.56
C GLU A 57 -2.94 18.00 -7.23
N ALA A 58 -2.35 17.21 -6.32
CA ALA A 58 -2.89 17.00 -4.97
C ALA A 58 -2.98 18.31 -4.19
N GLN A 59 -1.93 19.14 -4.24
CA GLN A 59 -1.92 20.47 -3.65
C GLN A 59 -2.99 21.38 -4.26
N ARG A 60 -3.09 21.41 -5.59
CA ARG A 60 -4.09 22.21 -6.32
C ARG A 60 -5.53 21.84 -5.94
N LEU A 61 -5.78 20.55 -5.73
CA LEU A 61 -7.10 20.01 -5.35
C LEU A 61 -7.37 20.03 -3.85
N GLY A 62 -6.34 20.28 -3.03
CA GLY A 62 -6.47 20.25 -1.57
C GLY A 62 -6.71 18.82 -1.02
N ILE A 63 -6.17 17.80 -1.67
CA ILE A 63 -6.34 16.37 -1.32
C ILE A 63 -5.00 15.78 -0.89
N GLY A 64 -4.98 15.05 0.23
CA GLY A 64 -3.85 14.21 0.61
C GLY A 64 -3.87 12.86 -0.11
N PHE A 65 -2.74 12.16 -0.12
CA PHE A 65 -2.67 10.81 -0.66
C PHE A 65 -1.65 9.92 0.05
N TYR A 66 -1.92 8.61 0.02
CA TYR A 66 -0.97 7.53 0.30
C TYR A 66 -0.50 6.94 -1.01
N LEU A 67 0.79 6.66 -1.14
CA LEU A 67 1.39 6.09 -2.35
C LEU A 67 2.44 5.06 -2.00
N GLY A 68 2.32 3.84 -2.57
CA GLY A 68 3.33 2.79 -2.50
C GLY A 68 4.37 2.91 -3.61
N LEU A 69 5.66 2.77 -3.27
CA LEU A 69 6.79 2.89 -4.20
C LEU A 69 7.95 1.98 -3.81
N ALA A 70 8.85 1.72 -4.78
CA ALA A 70 10.17 1.18 -4.50
C ALA A 70 11.12 2.34 -4.21
N GLU A 71 11.70 2.38 -3.02
CA GLU A 71 12.58 3.44 -2.54
C GLU A 71 14.03 2.98 -2.55
N ILE A 72 14.92 3.79 -3.06
CA ILE A 72 16.37 3.60 -2.93
C ILE A 72 16.99 4.76 -2.15
N GLU A 73 17.90 4.43 -1.25
CA GLU A 73 18.52 5.40 -0.35
C GLU A 73 20.02 5.17 -0.25
N GLN A 74 20.80 6.25 -0.33
CA GLN A 74 22.22 6.21 -0.06
C GLN A 74 22.49 6.51 1.42
N ARG A 75 23.14 5.56 2.13
CA ARG A 75 23.59 5.72 3.51
C ARG A 75 25.12 5.58 3.60
N GLY A 76 25.81 6.67 3.54
CA GLY A 76 27.28 6.63 3.45
C GLY A 76 27.73 5.87 2.21
N ASN A 77 28.38 4.73 2.38
CA ASN A 77 28.83 3.89 1.26
C ASN A 77 27.85 2.75 0.88
N GLU A 78 26.75 2.62 1.61
CA GLU A 78 25.73 1.58 1.35
C GLU A 78 24.56 2.16 0.57
N VAL A 79 24.03 1.35 -0.36
CA VAL A 79 22.78 1.61 -1.04
C VAL A 79 21.74 0.63 -0.49
N ARG A 80 20.67 1.17 0.09
CA ARG A 80 19.56 0.39 0.67
C ARG A 80 18.33 0.54 -0.20
N ARG A 81 17.52 -0.51 -0.27
CA ARG A 81 16.34 -0.58 -1.12
C ARG A 81 15.15 -1.06 -0.29
N PHE A 82 14.04 -0.32 -0.37
CA PHE A 82 12.87 -0.60 0.45
C PHE A 82 11.59 -0.61 -0.38
N ASN A 83 10.68 -1.50 -0.01
CA ASN A 83 9.28 -1.38 -0.41
C ASN A 83 8.64 -0.39 0.57
N SER A 84 8.33 0.80 0.07
CA SER A 84 7.96 1.94 0.91
C SER A 84 6.56 2.46 0.60
N SER A 85 5.99 3.16 1.54
CA SER A 85 4.83 4.02 1.32
C SER A 85 5.04 5.39 1.93
N ILE A 86 4.43 6.40 1.30
CA ILE A 86 4.45 7.78 1.75
C ILE A 86 3.04 8.29 1.98
N LEU A 87 2.92 9.22 2.91
CA LEU A 87 1.71 9.98 3.18
C LEU A 87 1.98 11.45 2.89
N VAL A 88 1.15 12.03 2.03
CA VAL A 88 1.22 13.42 1.59
C VAL A 88 -0.05 14.14 2.04
N ASP A 89 0.08 15.31 2.63
CA ASP A 89 -1.07 16.12 3.08
C ASP A 89 -1.68 16.96 1.95
N ALA A 90 -2.77 17.64 2.25
CA ALA A 90 -3.51 18.48 1.32
C ALA A 90 -2.72 19.71 0.80
N THR A 91 -1.54 19.98 1.36
CA THR A 91 -0.63 21.04 0.90
C THR A 91 0.47 20.52 -0.03
N GLY A 92 0.44 19.23 -0.36
CA GLY A 92 1.49 18.57 -1.15
C GLY A 92 2.75 18.23 -0.35
N ARG A 93 2.73 18.35 0.99
CA ARG A 93 3.88 18.06 1.83
C ARG A 93 3.90 16.59 2.24
N LEU A 94 5.05 15.94 2.12
CA LEU A 94 5.31 14.61 2.65
C LEU A 94 5.32 14.68 4.19
N VAL A 95 4.37 14.00 4.84
CA VAL A 95 4.18 14.02 6.30
C VAL A 95 4.54 12.70 6.96
N GLY A 96 4.60 11.60 6.22
CA GLY A 96 4.93 10.30 6.75
C GLY A 96 5.57 9.38 5.72
N LYS A 97 6.44 8.48 6.19
CA LYS A 97 7.04 7.39 5.40
C LYS A 97 7.03 6.12 6.23
N TYR A 98 6.68 5.02 5.59
CA TYR A 98 6.76 3.68 6.13
C TYR A 98 7.54 2.78 5.18
N ARG A 99 8.33 1.84 5.71
CA ARG A 99 9.07 0.82 4.97
C ARG A 99 8.59 -0.56 5.39
N LYS A 100 8.21 -1.39 4.45
CA LYS A 100 7.63 -2.73 4.68
C LYS A 100 8.54 -3.59 5.55
N ILE A 101 7.99 -4.10 6.65
CA ILE A 101 8.72 -4.92 7.62
C ILE A 101 8.59 -6.40 7.28
N HIS A 102 7.40 -6.87 6.94
CA HIS A 102 7.16 -8.27 6.68
C HIS A 102 7.27 -8.59 5.18
N LEU A 103 8.50 -8.74 4.70
CA LEU A 103 8.77 -9.13 3.30
C LEU A 103 8.38 -10.60 3.08
N PRO A 104 7.41 -10.90 2.20
CA PRO A 104 7.07 -12.28 1.83
C PRO A 104 8.06 -12.86 0.83
N GLY A 105 7.88 -14.14 0.54
CA GLY A 105 8.61 -14.83 -0.53
C GLY A 105 10.01 -15.25 -0.15
N HIS A 106 10.89 -15.28 -1.15
CA HIS A 106 12.21 -15.87 -1.07
C HIS A 106 13.28 -14.95 -1.67
N HIS A 107 14.53 -15.36 -1.51
CA HIS A 107 15.71 -14.64 -1.98
C HIS A 107 16.34 -15.33 -3.19
N GLU A 108 16.30 -16.68 -3.20
CA GLU A 108 16.97 -17.49 -4.20
C GLU A 108 16.21 -17.57 -5.52
N HIS A 109 16.94 -17.73 -6.64
CA HIS A 109 16.34 -17.93 -7.95
C HIS A 109 15.69 -19.32 -8.07
N GLU A 110 14.41 -19.35 -8.39
CA GLU A 110 13.64 -20.56 -8.63
C GLU A 110 13.14 -20.60 -10.10
N PRO A 111 14.04 -20.94 -11.08
CA PRO A 111 13.75 -20.80 -12.52
C PRO A 111 12.64 -21.75 -13.03
N TRP A 112 12.27 -22.76 -12.23
CA TRP A 112 11.15 -23.66 -12.54
C TRP A 112 9.76 -23.06 -12.29
N ARG A 113 9.68 -21.90 -11.62
CA ARG A 113 8.43 -21.19 -11.39
C ARG A 113 8.14 -20.22 -12.52
N ALA A 114 6.89 -20.20 -12.98
CA ALA A 114 6.43 -19.22 -13.98
C ALA A 114 6.54 -17.78 -13.44
N PHE A 115 6.20 -17.60 -12.14
CA PHE A 115 6.33 -16.34 -11.41
C PHE A 115 6.96 -16.62 -10.05
N GLN A 116 7.81 -15.70 -9.61
CA GLN A 116 8.47 -15.79 -8.32
C GLN A 116 7.93 -14.72 -7.35
N GLN A 117 8.34 -14.78 -6.09
CA GLN A 117 8.05 -13.79 -5.07
C GLN A 117 9.38 -13.39 -4.42
N LEU A 118 10.13 -12.52 -5.11
CA LEU A 118 11.53 -12.20 -4.77
C LEU A 118 11.66 -10.93 -3.93
N GLU A 119 10.68 -10.58 -3.09
CA GLU A 119 10.76 -9.38 -2.28
C GLU A 119 11.99 -9.37 -1.36
N LYS A 120 12.36 -10.52 -0.78
CA LYS A 120 13.55 -10.64 0.07
C LYS A 120 14.88 -10.49 -0.67
N ARG A 121 14.85 -10.57 -2.01
CA ARG A 121 16.02 -10.31 -2.86
C ARG A 121 16.20 -8.83 -3.14
N TYR A 122 15.09 -8.14 -3.41
CA TYR A 122 15.13 -6.76 -3.92
C TYR A 122 15.00 -5.71 -2.83
N PHE A 123 14.46 -6.07 -1.67
CA PHE A 123 14.19 -5.12 -0.60
C PHE A 123 14.87 -5.52 0.71
N ASP A 124 15.36 -4.53 1.39
CA ASP A 124 15.76 -4.59 2.79
C ASP A 124 14.52 -4.56 3.69
N VAL A 125 14.63 -5.15 4.88
CA VAL A 125 13.59 -5.06 5.91
C VAL A 125 13.45 -3.61 6.36
N GLY A 126 12.21 -3.13 6.46
CA GLY A 126 11.89 -1.79 6.92
C GLY A 126 12.44 -1.48 8.31
N ASP A 127 13.01 -0.30 8.47
CA ASP A 127 13.77 0.11 9.66
C ASP A 127 13.18 1.36 10.35
N LEU A 128 12.02 1.85 9.91
CA LEU A 128 11.34 3.01 10.49
C LEU A 128 10.31 2.65 11.57
N GLY A 129 9.98 1.35 11.71
CA GLY A 129 8.90 0.89 12.59
C GLY A 129 7.52 1.29 12.06
N TRP A 130 6.49 1.09 12.90
CA TRP A 130 5.12 1.51 12.60
C TRP A 130 4.84 2.88 13.24
N GLY A 131 4.72 3.90 12.41
CA GLY A 131 4.37 5.25 12.81
C GLY A 131 2.87 5.54 12.67
N VAL A 132 2.42 6.54 13.42
CA VAL A 132 1.11 7.17 13.28
C VAL A 132 1.32 8.67 13.13
N TRP A 133 0.69 9.25 12.12
CA TRP A 133 0.85 10.67 11.78
C TRP A 133 -0.49 11.40 11.92
N GLU A 134 -0.47 12.53 12.59
CA GLU A 134 -1.64 13.40 12.70
C GLU A 134 -1.67 14.38 11.53
N THR A 135 -2.58 14.15 10.61
CA THR A 135 -2.80 15.00 9.41
C THR A 135 -4.22 14.83 8.91
N LEU A 136 -4.69 15.77 8.08
CA LEU A 136 -6.06 15.79 7.53
C LEU A 136 -7.16 15.72 8.62
N GLY A 137 -6.84 16.05 9.87
CA GLY A 137 -7.75 15.98 11.03
C GLY A 137 -7.98 14.55 11.55
N CYS A 138 -7.07 13.63 11.29
CA CYS A 138 -7.14 12.23 11.68
C CYS A 138 -5.74 11.68 12.01
N LYS A 139 -5.66 10.66 12.86
CA LYS A 139 -4.45 9.89 13.14
C LYS A 139 -4.34 8.73 12.17
N LEU A 140 -3.44 8.84 11.20
CA LEU A 140 -3.25 7.90 10.10
C LEU A 140 -2.03 7.00 10.34
N GLY A 141 -2.20 5.69 10.20
CA GLY A 141 -1.12 4.71 10.18
C GLY A 141 -0.93 4.14 8.79
N MET A 142 0.24 3.60 8.51
CA MET A 142 0.54 2.96 7.22
C MET A 142 1.12 1.56 7.41
N CYS A 143 0.73 0.64 6.52
CA CYS A 143 1.39 -0.64 6.34
C CYS A 143 1.31 -1.09 4.88
N ILE A 144 2.02 -2.15 4.50
CA ILE A 144 2.10 -2.59 3.11
C ILE A 144 1.88 -4.10 3.01
N CYS A 145 0.91 -4.50 2.18
CA CYS A 145 0.70 -5.86 1.68
C CYS A 145 0.75 -6.95 2.78
N ASN A 146 1.84 -7.70 2.88
CA ASN A 146 1.99 -8.82 3.82
C ASN A 146 1.92 -8.39 5.29
N ASP A 147 2.23 -7.13 5.61
CA ASP A 147 2.11 -6.61 6.98
C ASP A 147 0.71 -6.78 7.56
N ARG A 148 -0.35 -6.70 6.71
CA ARG A 148 -1.74 -6.84 7.15
C ARG A 148 -2.08 -8.19 7.76
N ARG A 149 -1.27 -9.22 7.48
CA ARG A 149 -1.47 -10.60 7.98
C ARG A 149 -0.97 -10.79 9.40
N TRP A 150 -0.24 -9.82 9.94
CA TRP A 150 0.36 -9.87 11.26
C TRP A 150 -0.43 -8.98 12.23
N PRO A 151 -1.05 -9.55 13.27
CA PRO A 151 -1.85 -8.79 14.24
C PRO A 151 -1.08 -7.66 14.90
N GLU A 152 0.23 -7.84 15.08
CA GLU A 152 1.15 -6.86 15.67
C GLU A 152 1.13 -5.54 14.91
N THR A 153 1.03 -5.58 13.58
CA THR A 153 0.97 -4.37 12.73
C THR A 153 -0.16 -3.45 13.16
N TYR A 154 -1.37 -3.97 13.27
CA TYR A 154 -2.53 -3.18 13.71
C TYR A 154 -2.45 -2.81 15.19
N ARG A 155 -1.97 -3.74 16.03
CA ARG A 155 -1.93 -3.53 17.48
C ARG A 155 -0.95 -2.45 17.87
N ILE A 156 0.26 -2.40 17.26
CA ILE A 156 1.26 -1.38 17.53
C ILE A 156 0.76 0.01 17.14
N MET A 157 0.08 0.14 16.00
CA MET A 157 -0.56 1.40 15.60
C MET A 157 -1.78 1.71 16.48
N GLY A 158 -2.55 0.71 16.88
CA GLY A 158 -3.68 0.87 17.80
C GLY A 158 -3.28 1.41 19.18
N LEU A 159 -2.12 1.01 19.69
CA LEU A 159 -1.55 1.55 20.93
C LEU A 159 -1.05 3.00 20.82
N GLN A 160 -0.93 3.52 19.59
CA GLN A 160 -0.61 4.91 19.27
C GLN A 160 -1.88 5.71 18.92
N ASP A 161 -3.08 5.18 19.22
CA ASP A 161 -4.38 5.79 18.95
C ASP A 161 -4.67 6.02 17.46
N VAL A 162 -4.22 5.13 16.57
CA VAL A 162 -4.54 5.20 15.15
C VAL A 162 -6.06 5.21 14.94
N GLU A 163 -6.54 6.08 14.07
CA GLU A 163 -7.95 6.14 13.70
C GLU A 163 -8.21 5.47 12.35
N MET A 164 -7.20 5.46 11.47
CA MET A 164 -7.29 4.86 10.15
C MET A 164 -5.94 4.27 9.71
N VAL A 165 -5.94 3.04 9.27
CA VAL A 165 -4.79 2.35 8.67
C VAL A 165 -4.92 2.35 7.16
N LEU A 166 -3.92 2.90 6.48
CA LEU A 166 -3.80 2.96 5.03
C LEU A 166 -2.91 1.80 4.57
N LEU A 167 -3.40 1.04 3.61
CA LEU A 167 -2.79 -0.21 3.20
C LEU A 167 -2.83 -0.38 1.68
N GLY A 168 -1.68 -0.31 1.01
CA GLY A 168 -1.52 -0.77 -0.37
C GLY A 168 -1.08 -2.22 -0.44
N TYR A 169 -1.63 -3.02 -1.36
CA TYR A 169 -1.17 -4.39 -1.56
C TYR A 169 -1.21 -4.84 -3.02
N ASN A 170 -0.38 -5.86 -3.31
CA ASN A 170 -0.22 -6.46 -4.62
C ASN A 170 -0.11 -7.98 -4.42
N THR A 171 -1.26 -8.66 -4.36
CA THR A 171 -1.32 -10.08 -4.02
C THR A 171 -1.67 -10.90 -5.24
N PRO A 172 -0.79 -11.81 -5.70
CA PRO A 172 -1.13 -12.75 -6.76
C PRO A 172 -2.19 -13.74 -6.27
N ARG A 173 -3.09 -14.15 -7.18
CA ARG A 173 -4.11 -15.17 -6.89
C ARG A 173 -3.45 -16.53 -6.66
N HIS A 174 -2.51 -16.90 -7.53
CA HIS A 174 -1.78 -18.15 -7.40
C HIS A 174 -0.60 -18.02 -6.45
N ASN A 175 -0.57 -18.91 -5.45
CA ASN A 175 0.51 -19.03 -4.47
C ASN A 175 1.28 -20.36 -4.68
N PRO A 176 2.37 -20.38 -5.47
CA PRO A 176 3.06 -21.61 -5.81
C PRO A 176 3.51 -22.47 -4.62
N PRO A 177 3.95 -21.90 -3.47
CA PRO A 177 4.29 -22.70 -2.29
C PRO A 177 3.10 -23.36 -1.59
N ALA A 178 1.88 -22.87 -1.81
CA ALA A 178 0.67 -23.36 -1.15
C ALA A 178 -0.56 -23.19 -2.06
N PRO A 179 -0.65 -23.92 -3.18
CA PRO A 179 -1.71 -23.74 -4.17
C PRO A 179 -3.12 -24.04 -3.62
N ASP A 180 -3.22 -24.87 -2.57
CA ASP A 180 -4.49 -25.11 -1.88
C ASP A 180 -5.10 -23.85 -1.26
N HIS A 181 -4.28 -22.80 -1.06
CA HIS A 181 -4.74 -21.52 -0.52
C HIS A 181 -5.28 -20.56 -1.60
N ASP A 182 -5.11 -20.88 -2.89
CA ASP A 182 -5.55 -19.99 -3.98
C ASP A 182 -7.05 -19.68 -3.88
N ALA A 183 -7.87 -20.71 -3.60
CA ALA A 183 -9.32 -20.54 -3.41
C ALA A 183 -9.69 -19.73 -2.15
N LEU A 184 -8.77 -19.61 -1.19
CA LEU A 184 -8.95 -18.89 0.07
C LEU A 184 -8.34 -17.48 0.06
N SER A 185 -7.69 -17.07 -1.03
CA SER A 185 -6.94 -15.81 -1.10
C SER A 185 -7.81 -14.59 -0.74
N ASP A 186 -9.00 -14.50 -1.32
CA ASP A 186 -9.95 -13.40 -1.05
C ASP A 186 -10.47 -13.44 0.40
N PHE A 187 -10.75 -14.63 0.91
CA PHE A 187 -11.18 -14.81 2.31
C PHE A 187 -10.08 -14.38 3.29
N HIS A 188 -8.84 -14.86 3.11
CA HIS A 188 -7.71 -14.50 3.98
C HIS A 188 -7.39 -13.01 3.92
N ASN A 189 -7.52 -12.40 2.72
CA ASN A 189 -7.32 -10.97 2.55
C ASN A 189 -8.30 -10.17 3.40
N ARG A 190 -9.59 -10.47 3.29
CA ARG A 190 -10.66 -9.77 4.05
C ARG A 190 -10.57 -10.06 5.54
N LEU A 191 -10.36 -11.32 5.92
CA LEU A 191 -10.27 -11.76 7.32
C LEU A 191 -9.20 -10.96 8.08
N SER A 192 -8.01 -10.82 7.52
CA SER A 192 -6.91 -10.11 8.18
C SER A 192 -7.21 -8.62 8.37
N MET A 193 -7.77 -7.96 7.35
CA MET A 193 -8.12 -6.55 7.42
C MET A 193 -9.32 -6.28 8.33
N GLN A 194 -10.38 -7.08 8.24
CA GLN A 194 -11.57 -6.95 9.09
C GLN A 194 -11.24 -7.24 10.56
N GLY A 195 -10.43 -8.28 10.83
CA GLY A 195 -9.94 -8.58 12.15
C GLY A 195 -9.07 -7.46 12.73
N GLY A 196 -8.18 -6.89 11.93
CA GLY A 196 -7.34 -5.75 12.31
C GLY A 196 -8.17 -4.51 12.65
N ALA A 197 -9.17 -4.18 11.82
CA ALA A 197 -10.08 -3.07 12.04
C ALA A 197 -10.87 -3.23 13.35
N TYR A 198 -11.53 -4.38 13.53
CA TYR A 198 -12.37 -4.66 14.69
C TYR A 198 -11.57 -4.70 16.00
N ALA A 199 -10.45 -5.44 16.02
CA ALA A 199 -9.66 -5.64 17.24
C ALA A 199 -9.01 -4.35 17.76
N ASN A 200 -8.85 -3.33 16.90
CA ASN A 200 -8.20 -2.06 17.25
C ASN A 200 -9.12 -0.85 17.13
N ALA A 201 -10.42 -1.06 16.85
CA ALA A 201 -11.43 -0.02 16.69
C ALA A 201 -10.97 1.08 15.71
N THR A 202 -10.38 0.69 14.57
CA THR A 202 -9.80 1.58 13.57
C THR A 202 -10.42 1.34 12.19
N TRP A 203 -10.47 2.36 11.36
CA TRP A 203 -10.75 2.20 9.94
C TRP A 203 -9.59 1.51 9.24
N VAL A 204 -9.87 0.71 8.21
CA VAL A 204 -8.86 0.15 7.32
C VAL A 204 -9.24 0.46 5.88
N VAL A 205 -8.35 1.13 5.17
CA VAL A 205 -8.48 1.39 3.72
C VAL A 205 -7.45 0.51 3.02
N GLY A 206 -7.91 -0.60 2.47
CA GLY A 206 -7.08 -1.56 1.74
C GLY A 206 -7.23 -1.38 0.24
N VAL A 207 -6.15 -1.03 -0.46
CA VAL A 207 -6.16 -0.78 -1.90
C VAL A 207 -5.22 -1.72 -2.62
N ALA A 208 -5.74 -2.42 -3.61
CA ALA A 208 -5.06 -3.46 -4.36
C ALA A 208 -4.78 -3.05 -5.80
N LYS A 209 -3.69 -3.57 -6.36
CA LYS A 209 -3.65 -3.81 -7.79
C LYS A 209 -4.58 -4.97 -8.16
N ALA A 210 -5.21 -4.91 -9.32
CA ALA A 210 -6.20 -5.87 -9.79
C ALA A 210 -5.98 -6.25 -11.25
N GLY A 211 -6.64 -7.31 -11.70
CA GLY A 211 -6.56 -7.79 -13.07
C GLY A 211 -5.32 -8.64 -13.34
N ILE A 212 -4.81 -8.57 -14.56
CA ILE A 212 -3.64 -9.33 -15.00
C ILE A 212 -2.48 -8.35 -15.24
N GLU A 213 -1.41 -8.51 -14.48
CA GLU A 213 -0.18 -7.75 -14.66
C GLU A 213 0.95 -8.69 -15.07
N GLU A 214 1.51 -8.48 -16.27
CA GLU A 214 2.57 -9.31 -16.84
C GLU A 214 2.28 -10.82 -16.82
N GLY A 215 1.01 -11.19 -17.04
CA GLY A 215 0.55 -12.58 -17.05
C GLY A 215 0.17 -13.15 -15.67
N SER A 216 0.45 -12.46 -14.58
CA SER A 216 0.04 -12.85 -13.23
C SER A 216 -1.31 -12.25 -12.87
N GLU A 217 -2.28 -13.09 -12.48
CA GLU A 217 -3.56 -12.64 -11.98
C GLU A 217 -3.43 -12.13 -10.56
N LEU A 218 -3.98 -10.94 -10.29
CA LEU A 218 -4.01 -10.29 -8.99
C LEU A 218 -5.42 -10.34 -8.40
N ILE A 219 -5.51 -10.53 -7.07
CA ILE A 219 -6.81 -10.74 -6.41
C ILE A 219 -7.70 -9.49 -6.43
N GLY A 220 -7.13 -8.28 -6.55
CA GLY A 220 -7.88 -7.06 -6.38
C GLY A 220 -8.52 -6.95 -4.99
N GLY A 221 -9.80 -6.61 -4.95
CA GLY A 221 -10.59 -6.59 -3.71
C GLY A 221 -10.32 -5.38 -2.82
N SER A 222 -9.98 -4.23 -3.42
CA SER A 222 -9.89 -2.95 -2.70
C SER A 222 -11.16 -2.69 -1.91
N CYS A 223 -11.03 -2.30 -0.63
CA CYS A 223 -12.18 -2.07 0.22
C CYS A 223 -11.89 -1.09 1.36
N ILE A 224 -12.96 -0.52 1.88
CA ILE A 224 -12.96 0.34 3.07
C ILE A 224 -13.73 -0.40 4.18
N ILE A 225 -13.10 -0.54 5.34
CA ILE A 225 -13.59 -1.32 6.46
C ILE A 225 -13.75 -0.40 7.67
N ALA A 226 -14.95 -0.39 8.24
CA ALA A 226 -15.27 0.37 9.44
C ALA A 226 -14.64 -0.24 10.71
N PRO A 227 -14.53 0.52 11.82
CA PRO A 227 -14.05 0.01 13.11
C PRO A 227 -14.85 -1.18 13.68
N THR A 228 -16.06 -1.41 13.17
CA THR A 228 -16.88 -2.59 13.48
C THR A 228 -16.45 -3.86 12.74
N GLY A 229 -15.47 -3.78 11.83
CA GLY A 229 -15.06 -4.87 10.95
C GLY A 229 -15.94 -5.03 9.70
N GLN A 230 -16.96 -4.19 9.50
CA GLN A 230 -17.81 -4.24 8.33
C GLN A 230 -17.13 -3.60 7.12
N ILE A 231 -17.20 -4.25 5.96
CA ILE A 231 -16.83 -3.65 4.68
C ILE A 231 -17.97 -2.70 4.30
N VAL A 232 -17.67 -1.40 4.24
CA VAL A 232 -18.66 -0.35 3.93
C VAL A 232 -18.62 0.08 2.48
N ALA A 233 -17.50 -0.16 1.78
CA ALA A 233 -17.37 0.03 0.34
C ALA A 233 -16.29 -0.92 -0.20
N GLN A 234 -16.45 -1.42 -1.42
CA GLN A 234 -15.48 -2.29 -2.07
C GLN A 234 -15.50 -2.13 -3.59
N ALA A 235 -14.36 -2.40 -4.23
CA ALA A 235 -14.26 -2.48 -5.68
C ALA A 235 -15.06 -3.67 -6.21
N MET A 236 -15.74 -3.46 -7.33
CA MET A 236 -16.60 -4.46 -7.96
C MET A 236 -16.02 -4.98 -9.29
N THR A 237 -14.94 -4.34 -9.77
CA THR A 237 -14.28 -4.69 -11.02
C THR A 237 -12.80 -5.04 -10.81
N LEU A 238 -12.15 -5.52 -11.86
CA LEU A 238 -10.71 -5.74 -11.92
C LEU A 238 -9.98 -4.66 -12.76
N GLY A 239 -10.68 -3.62 -13.15
CA GLY A 239 -10.11 -2.43 -13.79
C GLY A 239 -9.84 -1.31 -12.79
N ASP A 240 -9.42 -0.16 -13.32
CA ASP A 240 -9.26 1.06 -12.52
C ASP A 240 -10.64 1.52 -12.01
N GLU A 241 -10.78 1.60 -10.70
CA GLU A 241 -12.04 1.91 -10.05
C GLU A 241 -11.80 2.78 -8.81
N LEU A 242 -12.60 3.82 -8.63
CA LEU A 242 -12.62 4.64 -7.43
C LEU A 242 -13.65 4.09 -6.43
N VAL A 243 -13.21 3.74 -5.23
CA VAL A 243 -14.07 3.32 -4.12
C VAL A 243 -14.11 4.43 -3.09
N VAL A 244 -15.32 4.90 -2.77
CA VAL A 244 -15.54 6.05 -1.87
C VAL A 244 -16.45 5.65 -0.71
N ALA A 245 -16.09 6.10 0.50
CA ALA A 245 -16.97 6.03 1.67
C ALA A 245 -16.78 7.25 2.56
N PRO A 246 -17.84 7.77 3.19
CA PRO A 246 -17.70 8.75 4.26
C PRO A 246 -17.14 8.05 5.50
N MET A 247 -16.14 8.67 6.13
CA MET A 247 -15.54 8.18 7.35
C MET A 247 -15.61 9.26 8.42
N GLN A 248 -15.99 8.88 9.64
CA GLN A 248 -16.00 9.80 10.79
C GLN A 248 -14.79 9.50 11.67
N SER A 249 -13.98 10.53 11.93
CA SER A 249 -12.93 10.44 12.96
C SER A 249 -13.55 10.39 14.35
N ARG A 250 -12.82 9.87 15.35
CA ARG A 250 -13.24 9.91 16.76
C ARG A 250 -13.48 11.34 17.29
N LEU A 251 -12.91 12.32 16.62
CA LEU A 251 -13.11 13.74 16.90
C LEU A 251 -14.41 14.31 16.28
N GLY A 252 -15.26 13.44 15.69
CA GLY A 252 -16.55 13.84 15.11
C GLY A 252 -16.46 14.64 13.82
N LYS A 253 -15.32 14.60 13.15
CA LYS A 253 -15.12 15.24 11.83
C LYS A 253 -15.31 14.20 10.74
N GLU A 254 -16.09 14.50 9.73
CA GLU A 254 -16.15 13.71 8.50
C GLU A 254 -14.81 13.83 7.74
N LEU A 255 -14.32 12.71 7.23
CA LEU A 255 -13.08 12.60 6.45
C LEU A 255 -13.39 12.29 4.99
#